data_742e8fa90aefca5988c192c436d2eefb
#
_entry.id   742e8fa90aefca5988c192c436d2eefb
#
_cell.length_a   1.000
_cell.length_b   1.000
_cell.length_c   1.000
_cell.angle_alpha   90.00
_cell.angle_beta   90.00
_cell.angle_gamma   90.00
#
_symmetry.space_group_name_H-M   'P 1'
#
loop_
_entity.id
_entity.type
_entity.pdbx_description
1 polymer ?
#
loop_
_entity_poly.entity_id
_entity_poly.type
_entity_poly.pdbx_seq_one_letter_code
_entity_poly.pdbx_strand_id
1 'polypeptide(L)'
;MTGTTPADDPTGTPGAPLHLAVALDGAGWHPAAWREEGARPGELLTAAYWADLVAEAERGLLDFVTLEDALGLQSAAFHRPDDRTDQVRGSMDAVLLAAHLAPLTTHIGLVPTTNVTHTEPFHLAIGIATLDHAAKGRAGWRPQISSRAADAAHFGRRTTPQLTDEDVTDSERIAARLRDLFTEAAEVVEAARRLWDSWEDDAEIRDAPTGRFIDRVKVHHIDFQGTNFSVKGPSITPRPPQGQPLVASLAHASTPYEFAALSSDVVHITPHDRPGVAKILAQVDEAVVRTGRDVTERPLRTFADLLVLLDDEPGAAARRKARLDEAAGTELASDAEIFTGTPAELADLLLDWRSAGLDGFRLRPATLPHDLTAITRGLVPELQRRGVFRRRYESTTLRGHLGLPRPTSRYATAG
;
A
#
# COMPACT_ATOMS: atom_id res chain seq x y z
N MET A 1 46.93 -28.34 3.60
CA MET A 1 45.50 -28.28 3.96
C MET A 1 45.16 -26.82 4.20
N THR A 2 44.75 -26.15 3.18
CA THR A 2 44.37 -24.73 3.20
C THR A 2 42.88 -24.65 3.03
N GLY A 3 42.18 -24.38 4.15
CA GLY A 3 40.71 -24.13 4.14
C GLY A 3 40.42 -22.79 3.54
N THR A 4 39.68 -22.79 2.44
CA THR A 4 39.04 -21.60 1.85
C THR A 4 37.77 -21.30 2.62
N THR A 5 37.79 -20.18 3.36
CA THR A 5 36.59 -19.58 3.94
C THR A 5 35.72 -19.03 2.81
N PRO A 6 34.39 -19.24 2.81
CA PRO A 6 33.51 -18.57 1.86
C PRO A 6 33.48 -17.07 2.18
N ALA A 7 33.54 -16.25 1.14
CA ALA A 7 33.42 -14.80 1.25
C ALA A 7 32.02 -14.43 1.77
N ASP A 8 31.99 -13.60 2.83
CA ASP A 8 30.79 -12.98 3.35
C ASP A 8 30.15 -12.07 2.26
N ASP A 9 28.90 -12.35 1.92
CA ASP A 9 28.04 -11.50 1.08
C ASP A 9 27.50 -10.35 1.96
N PRO A 10 27.76 -9.08 1.64
CA PRO A 10 27.45 -7.96 2.53
C PRO A 10 26.04 -7.39 2.43
N THR A 11 25.09 -8.01 1.70
CA THR A 11 23.75 -7.42 1.51
C THR A 11 22.66 -8.46 1.56
N GLY A 12 22.02 -8.59 2.69
CA GLY A 12 20.82 -9.40 2.88
C GLY A 12 21.02 -10.45 3.94
N THR A 13 20.29 -10.34 5.03
CA THR A 13 20.29 -11.36 6.09
C THR A 13 19.88 -12.70 5.46
N PRO A 14 20.77 -13.71 5.41
CA PRO A 14 20.41 -15.01 4.89
C PRO A 14 19.33 -15.63 5.79
N GLY A 15 18.11 -15.78 5.28
CA GLY A 15 17.03 -16.45 5.99
C GLY A 15 15.74 -15.67 6.23
N ALA A 16 15.70 -14.35 5.98
CA ALA A 16 14.42 -13.63 6.08
C ALA A 16 13.44 -14.08 4.99
N PRO A 17 12.17 -14.38 5.28
CA PRO A 17 11.21 -14.75 4.24
C PRO A 17 10.97 -13.61 3.26
N LEU A 18 10.71 -13.94 1.99
CA LEU A 18 10.25 -12.98 1.00
C LEU A 18 8.86 -12.47 1.39
N HIS A 19 8.63 -11.16 1.28
CA HIS A 19 7.31 -10.57 1.47
C HIS A 19 6.55 -10.43 0.14
N LEU A 20 5.27 -10.76 0.14
CA LEU A 20 4.38 -10.60 -1.01
C LEU A 20 3.09 -9.90 -0.60
N ALA A 21 2.71 -8.91 -1.38
CA ALA A 21 1.43 -8.23 -1.31
C ALA A 21 0.76 -8.22 -2.70
N VAL A 22 -0.52 -7.92 -2.75
CA VAL A 22 -1.25 -7.77 -4.00
C VAL A 22 -2.07 -6.48 -3.99
N ALA A 23 -2.12 -5.79 -5.13
CA ALA A 23 -2.97 -4.62 -5.34
C ALA A 23 -4.25 -5.04 -6.07
N LEU A 24 -5.39 -4.83 -5.42
CA LEU A 24 -6.70 -5.16 -5.96
C LEU A 24 -7.39 -3.88 -6.47
N ASP A 25 -7.75 -3.90 -7.76
CA ASP A 25 -8.50 -2.82 -8.41
C ASP A 25 -9.50 -3.39 -9.42
N GLY A 26 -10.78 -3.07 -9.28
CA GLY A 26 -11.86 -3.45 -10.19
C GLY A 26 -11.81 -4.91 -10.63
N ALA A 27 -11.75 -5.15 -11.93
CA ALA A 27 -11.60 -6.48 -12.54
C ALA A 27 -10.13 -6.85 -12.82
N GLY A 28 -9.18 -6.01 -12.39
CA GLY A 28 -7.75 -6.11 -12.66
C GLY A 28 -7.19 -4.85 -13.31
N TRP A 29 -5.87 -4.77 -13.41
CA TRP A 29 -5.15 -3.59 -13.86
C TRP A 29 -5.16 -3.40 -15.39
N HIS A 30 -5.56 -4.41 -16.15
CA HIS A 30 -5.72 -4.25 -17.61
C HIS A 30 -7.08 -3.58 -17.93
N PRO A 31 -7.14 -2.55 -18.76
CA PRO A 31 -8.38 -1.84 -19.07
C PRO A 31 -9.50 -2.73 -19.62
N ALA A 32 -9.17 -3.81 -20.33
CA ALA A 32 -10.09 -4.80 -20.85
C ALA A 32 -10.29 -6.02 -19.94
N ALA A 33 -9.75 -6.03 -18.72
CA ALA A 33 -9.83 -7.17 -17.80
C ALA A 33 -11.26 -7.64 -17.52
N TRP A 34 -12.22 -6.71 -17.45
CA TRP A 34 -13.62 -7.00 -17.20
C TRP A 34 -14.31 -7.85 -18.28
N ARG A 35 -13.67 -8.00 -19.47
CA ARG A 35 -14.14 -8.81 -20.59
C ARG A 35 -13.61 -10.24 -20.58
N GLU A 36 -12.68 -10.55 -19.65
CA GLU A 36 -12.14 -11.90 -19.51
C GLU A 36 -13.19 -12.87 -18.95
N GLU A 37 -13.07 -14.12 -19.36
CA GLU A 37 -13.90 -15.20 -18.80
C GLU A 37 -13.63 -15.30 -17.29
N GLY A 38 -14.68 -15.29 -16.48
CA GLY A 38 -14.57 -15.34 -15.03
C GLY A 38 -14.32 -13.98 -14.33
N ALA A 39 -14.20 -12.86 -15.06
CA ALA A 39 -13.99 -11.53 -14.46
C ALA A 39 -15.14 -11.02 -13.58
N ARG A 40 -16.36 -11.60 -13.70
CA ARG A 40 -17.53 -11.26 -12.87
C ARG A 40 -17.89 -9.77 -12.89
N PRO A 41 -17.99 -9.10 -14.05
CA PRO A 41 -18.15 -7.63 -14.13
C PRO A 41 -19.46 -7.13 -13.47
N GLY A 42 -20.51 -7.95 -13.40
CA GLY A 42 -21.76 -7.63 -12.70
C GLY A 42 -21.64 -7.62 -11.17
N GLU A 43 -20.53 -8.08 -10.60
CA GLU A 43 -20.33 -8.23 -9.16
C GLU A 43 -19.32 -7.25 -8.57
N LEU A 44 -18.64 -6.42 -9.36
CA LEU A 44 -17.56 -5.53 -8.93
C LEU A 44 -17.95 -4.58 -7.77
N LEU A 45 -19.23 -4.25 -7.65
CA LEU A 45 -19.78 -3.43 -6.57
C LEU A 45 -20.49 -4.26 -5.49
N THR A 46 -20.16 -5.55 -5.37
CA THR A 46 -20.67 -6.43 -4.30
C THR A 46 -19.58 -6.78 -3.31
N ALA A 47 -19.93 -6.83 -2.02
CA ALA A 47 -19.01 -7.25 -0.99
C ALA A 47 -18.51 -8.69 -1.16
N ALA A 48 -19.32 -9.58 -1.72
CA ALA A 48 -18.96 -10.98 -1.97
C ALA A 48 -17.80 -11.13 -2.95
N TYR A 49 -17.78 -10.34 -4.02
CA TYR A 49 -16.67 -10.33 -4.99
C TYR A 49 -15.32 -10.07 -4.30
N TRP A 50 -15.26 -9.00 -3.52
CA TRP A 50 -14.04 -8.61 -2.80
C TRP A 50 -13.67 -9.59 -1.70
N ALA A 51 -14.66 -10.17 -1.00
CA ALA A 51 -14.42 -11.19 0.01
C ALA A 51 -13.76 -12.44 -0.60
N ASP A 52 -14.21 -12.88 -1.77
CA ASP A 52 -13.61 -14.01 -2.49
C ASP A 52 -12.15 -13.72 -2.88
N LEU A 53 -11.86 -12.52 -3.40
CA LEU A 53 -10.49 -12.13 -3.79
C LEU A 53 -9.56 -12.07 -2.57
N VAL A 54 -10.01 -11.47 -1.48
CA VAL A 54 -9.17 -11.35 -0.28
C VAL A 54 -8.99 -12.70 0.41
N ALA A 55 -10.01 -13.57 0.41
CA ALA A 55 -9.87 -14.94 0.90
C ALA A 55 -8.88 -15.77 0.05
N GLU A 56 -8.85 -15.56 -1.28
CA GLU A 56 -7.84 -16.17 -2.15
C GLU A 56 -6.43 -15.68 -1.82
N ALA A 57 -6.26 -14.36 -1.62
CA ALA A 57 -4.98 -13.78 -1.23
C ALA A 57 -4.50 -14.31 0.15
N GLU A 58 -5.41 -14.42 1.13
CA GLU A 58 -5.10 -14.99 2.44
C GLU A 58 -4.70 -16.46 2.35
N ARG A 59 -5.40 -17.26 1.52
CA ARG A 59 -5.02 -18.66 1.26
C ARG A 59 -3.63 -18.79 0.67
N GLY A 60 -3.22 -17.84 -0.17
CA GLY A 60 -1.86 -17.71 -0.71
C GLY A 60 -0.83 -17.22 0.31
N LEU A 61 -1.21 -16.99 1.57
CA LEU A 61 -0.33 -16.52 2.63
C LEU A 61 0.33 -15.16 2.32
N LEU A 62 -0.33 -14.29 1.55
CA LEU A 62 0.19 -12.96 1.24
C LEU A 62 0.20 -12.08 2.49
N ASP A 63 1.13 -11.12 2.58
CA ASP A 63 1.27 -10.24 3.74
C ASP A 63 0.06 -9.30 3.88
N PHE A 64 -0.33 -8.68 2.77
CA PHE A 64 -1.47 -7.76 2.74
C PHE A 64 -2.04 -7.59 1.33
N VAL A 65 -3.24 -7.05 1.28
CA VAL A 65 -3.84 -6.50 0.07
C VAL A 65 -3.91 -4.97 0.17
N THR A 66 -3.60 -4.26 -0.93
CA THR A 66 -3.99 -2.86 -1.08
C THR A 66 -5.31 -2.79 -1.83
N LEU A 67 -6.23 -1.97 -1.33
CA LEU A 67 -7.49 -1.66 -1.99
C LEU A 67 -7.37 -0.26 -2.59
N GLU A 68 -7.46 -0.18 -3.91
CA GLU A 68 -7.33 1.09 -4.60
C GLU A 68 -8.60 1.94 -4.45
N ASP A 69 -8.43 3.26 -4.43
CA ASP A 69 -9.51 4.24 -4.32
C ASP A 69 -9.21 5.48 -5.14
N ALA A 70 -10.24 6.19 -5.56
CA ALA A 70 -10.13 7.44 -6.29
C ALA A 70 -11.35 8.32 -6.00
N LEU A 71 -11.15 9.65 -5.98
CA LEU A 71 -12.23 10.61 -5.79
C LEU A 71 -12.97 10.95 -7.08
N GLY A 72 -12.47 10.53 -8.23
CA GLY A 72 -13.08 10.74 -9.53
C GLY A 72 -13.20 9.44 -10.31
N LEU A 73 -14.02 9.43 -11.35
CA LEU A 73 -14.07 8.29 -12.25
C LEU A 73 -12.71 8.04 -12.88
N GLN A 74 -12.37 6.78 -13.04
CA GLN A 74 -11.14 6.37 -13.72
C GLN A 74 -11.05 7.01 -15.10
N SER A 75 -9.87 7.41 -15.51
CA SER A 75 -9.59 8.05 -16.78
C SER A 75 -8.25 7.60 -17.32
N ALA A 76 -8.17 7.40 -18.63
CA ALA A 76 -6.91 7.17 -19.32
C ALA A 76 -6.03 8.45 -19.36
N ALA A 77 -6.63 9.63 -19.18
CA ALA A 77 -5.91 10.90 -19.08
C ALA A 77 -5.69 11.29 -17.61
N PHE A 78 -4.43 11.42 -17.19
CA PHE A 78 -4.06 11.71 -15.80
C PHE A 78 -4.73 12.97 -15.21
N HIS A 79 -4.88 14.03 -16.00
CA HIS A 79 -5.28 15.36 -15.53
C HIS A 79 -6.72 15.75 -15.86
N ARG A 80 -7.45 14.93 -16.63
CA ARG A 80 -8.82 15.23 -17.05
C ARG A 80 -9.66 13.96 -17.18
N PRO A 81 -11.00 14.06 -17.06
CA PRO A 81 -11.91 12.97 -17.45
C PRO A 81 -11.77 12.62 -18.92
N ASP A 82 -12.09 11.40 -19.28
CA ASP A 82 -12.28 10.95 -20.67
C ASP A 82 -13.72 10.43 -20.86
N ASP A 83 -14.13 10.30 -22.12
CA ASP A 83 -15.48 9.85 -22.48
C ASP A 83 -15.53 8.35 -22.81
N ARG A 84 -14.51 7.57 -22.45
CA ARG A 84 -14.47 6.12 -22.71
C ARG A 84 -15.54 5.40 -21.91
N THR A 85 -16.26 4.51 -22.60
CA THR A 85 -17.36 3.69 -22.03
C THR A 85 -17.02 2.19 -21.99
N ASP A 86 -15.83 1.83 -22.44
CA ASP A 86 -15.38 0.45 -22.65
C ASP A 86 -14.41 -0.04 -21.58
N GLN A 87 -14.29 0.68 -20.46
CA GLN A 87 -13.47 0.35 -19.29
C GLN A 87 -14.32 0.38 -18.02
N VAL A 88 -13.85 -0.26 -16.96
CA VAL A 88 -14.47 -0.18 -15.63
C VAL A 88 -14.48 1.27 -15.16
N ARG A 89 -15.63 1.73 -14.67
CA ARG A 89 -15.83 3.08 -14.09
C ARG A 89 -16.55 2.93 -12.75
N GLY A 90 -16.08 3.70 -11.78
CA GLY A 90 -16.58 3.66 -10.41
C GLY A 90 -15.86 2.64 -9.53
N SER A 91 -15.82 2.95 -8.25
CA SER A 91 -15.23 2.12 -7.19
C SER A 91 -16.05 2.25 -5.92
N MET A 92 -15.79 1.39 -4.95
CA MET A 92 -16.29 1.55 -3.58
C MET A 92 -15.23 2.24 -2.73
N ASP A 93 -15.67 2.95 -1.67
CA ASP A 93 -14.78 3.50 -0.65
C ASP A 93 -13.91 2.38 -0.05
N ALA A 94 -12.59 2.54 -0.15
CA ALA A 94 -11.65 1.49 0.24
C ALA A 94 -11.62 1.23 1.74
N VAL A 95 -11.84 2.25 2.59
CA VAL A 95 -11.86 2.09 4.06
C VAL A 95 -13.10 1.33 4.50
N LEU A 96 -14.27 1.68 3.94
CA LEU A 96 -15.52 0.98 4.23
C LEU A 96 -15.48 -0.46 3.72
N LEU A 97 -14.91 -0.68 2.54
CA LEU A 97 -14.70 -2.02 2.00
C LEU A 97 -13.76 -2.83 2.89
N ALA A 98 -12.60 -2.28 3.29
CA ALA A 98 -11.67 -2.94 4.21
C ALA A 98 -12.33 -3.28 5.54
N ALA A 99 -13.15 -2.37 6.09
CA ALA A 99 -13.88 -2.59 7.33
C ALA A 99 -14.89 -3.76 7.22
N HIS A 100 -15.54 -3.88 6.05
CA HIS A 100 -16.41 -5.03 5.76
C HIS A 100 -15.62 -6.35 5.67
N LEU A 101 -14.44 -6.33 5.04
CA LEU A 101 -13.60 -7.52 4.84
C LEU A 101 -12.86 -7.96 6.12
N ALA A 102 -12.65 -7.05 7.07
CA ALA A 102 -11.91 -7.32 8.30
C ALA A 102 -12.42 -8.53 9.10
N PRO A 103 -13.73 -8.69 9.36
CA PRO A 103 -14.26 -9.86 10.07
C PRO A 103 -14.30 -11.14 9.23
N LEU A 104 -14.13 -11.05 7.92
CA LEU A 104 -14.15 -12.19 6.98
C LEU A 104 -12.76 -12.81 6.77
N THR A 105 -11.73 -12.21 7.33
CA THR A 105 -10.32 -12.61 7.23
C THR A 105 -9.71 -12.80 8.61
N THR A 106 -8.60 -13.55 8.69
CA THR A 106 -7.97 -13.90 9.96
C THR A 106 -6.54 -13.38 10.09
N HIS A 107 -5.78 -13.36 9.00
CA HIS A 107 -4.34 -13.08 9.02
C HIS A 107 -3.91 -11.95 8.08
N ILE A 108 -4.46 -11.92 6.86
CA ILE A 108 -4.02 -10.98 5.83
C ILE A 108 -4.23 -9.53 6.25
N GLY A 109 -3.24 -8.68 5.95
CA GLY A 109 -3.33 -7.24 6.15
C GLY A 109 -4.27 -6.57 5.15
N LEU A 110 -5.00 -5.56 5.61
CA LEU A 110 -5.93 -4.76 4.81
C LEU A 110 -5.41 -3.32 4.76
N VAL A 111 -4.99 -2.88 3.57
CA VAL A 111 -4.35 -1.58 3.37
C VAL A 111 -5.19 -0.75 2.38
N PRO A 112 -6.26 -0.08 2.85
CA PRO A 112 -7.04 0.81 2.00
C PRO A 112 -6.23 2.03 1.60
N THR A 113 -6.47 2.50 0.36
CA THR A 113 -6.03 3.80 -0.12
C THR A 113 -7.01 4.87 0.33
N THR A 114 -6.53 6.05 0.72
CA THR A 114 -7.37 7.20 0.97
C THR A 114 -6.74 8.49 0.45
N ASN A 115 -7.56 9.38 -0.06
CA ASN A 115 -7.09 10.72 -0.45
C ASN A 115 -6.87 11.59 0.79
N VAL A 116 -5.66 12.14 0.95
CA VAL A 116 -5.29 13.00 2.08
C VAL A 116 -5.35 14.49 1.77
N THR A 117 -5.49 14.87 0.49
CA THR A 117 -5.57 16.28 0.07
C THR A 117 -6.92 16.91 0.40
N HIS A 118 -7.99 16.14 0.35
CA HIS A 118 -9.34 16.66 0.46
C HIS A 118 -10.12 16.12 1.66
N THR A 119 -9.61 15.06 2.32
CA THR A 119 -10.27 14.45 3.48
C THR A 119 -9.64 14.94 4.79
N GLU A 120 -10.46 15.19 5.80
CA GLU A 120 -10.02 15.71 7.11
C GLU A 120 -9.10 14.72 7.83
N PRO A 121 -7.92 15.15 8.30
CA PRO A 121 -6.95 14.28 8.98
C PRO A 121 -7.52 13.56 10.20
N PHE A 122 -8.34 14.26 11.01
CA PHE A 122 -8.98 13.68 12.19
C PHE A 122 -9.90 12.52 11.81
N HIS A 123 -10.72 12.70 10.75
CA HIS A 123 -11.64 11.67 10.29
C HIS A 123 -10.90 10.45 9.73
N LEU A 124 -9.85 10.67 8.93
CA LEU A 124 -9.00 9.59 8.43
C LEU A 124 -8.35 8.80 9.56
N ALA A 125 -7.78 9.50 10.55
CA ALA A 125 -7.11 8.85 11.68
C ALA A 125 -8.03 7.94 12.47
N ILE A 126 -9.25 8.39 12.80
CA ILE A 126 -10.23 7.56 13.53
C ILE A 126 -10.76 6.40 12.67
N GLY A 127 -10.94 6.61 11.37
CA GLY A 127 -11.37 5.55 10.44
C GLY A 127 -10.36 4.40 10.38
N ILE A 128 -9.08 4.72 10.19
CA ILE A 128 -8.01 3.72 10.15
C ILE A 128 -7.79 3.06 11.51
N ALA A 129 -7.87 3.81 12.63
CA ALA A 129 -7.80 3.23 13.96
C ALA A 129 -8.97 2.25 14.22
N THR A 130 -10.18 2.62 13.79
CA THR A 130 -11.37 1.75 13.88
C THR A 130 -11.18 0.48 13.04
N LEU A 131 -10.64 0.61 11.83
CA LEU A 131 -10.32 -0.53 10.99
C LEU A 131 -9.30 -1.46 11.68
N ASP A 132 -8.28 -0.91 12.36
CA ASP A 132 -7.28 -1.72 13.06
C ASP A 132 -7.90 -2.51 14.23
N HIS A 133 -8.83 -1.91 14.97
CA HIS A 133 -9.60 -2.63 15.99
C HIS A 133 -10.48 -3.74 15.38
N ALA A 134 -11.22 -3.44 14.29
CA ALA A 134 -12.05 -4.42 13.60
C ALA A 134 -11.23 -5.57 13.01
N ALA A 135 -10.06 -5.27 12.46
CA ALA A 135 -9.11 -6.21 11.90
C ALA A 135 -8.16 -6.85 12.93
N LYS A 136 -8.30 -6.52 14.23
CA LYS A 136 -7.46 -7.06 15.31
C LYS A 136 -5.95 -6.87 15.06
N GLY A 137 -5.54 -5.67 14.62
CA GLY A 137 -4.15 -5.34 14.39
C GLY A 137 -3.64 -5.67 12.98
N ARG A 138 -4.51 -5.75 11.98
CA ARG A 138 -4.13 -6.06 10.60
C ARG A 138 -4.39 -4.92 9.61
N ALA A 139 -4.76 -3.73 10.11
CA ALA A 139 -4.94 -2.58 9.23
C ALA A 139 -3.61 -1.94 8.83
N GLY A 140 -3.57 -1.49 7.61
CA GLY A 140 -2.63 -0.51 7.11
C GLY A 140 -3.37 0.68 6.51
N TRP A 141 -2.61 1.59 5.93
CA TRP A 141 -3.13 2.79 5.28
C TRP A 141 -2.19 3.23 4.16
N ARG A 142 -2.75 3.50 2.98
CA ARG A 142 -2.00 4.10 1.88
C ARG A 142 -2.52 5.53 1.61
N PRO A 143 -1.88 6.58 2.17
CA PRO A 143 -2.22 7.96 1.86
C PRO A 143 -1.91 8.26 0.39
N GLN A 144 -2.84 8.93 -0.28
CA GLN A 144 -2.73 9.35 -1.67
C GLN A 144 -3.06 10.84 -1.80
N ILE A 145 -2.23 11.58 -2.53
CA ILE A 145 -2.51 12.97 -2.88
C ILE A 145 -3.41 13.06 -4.13
N SER A 146 -4.12 14.17 -4.29
CA SER A 146 -4.75 14.54 -5.56
C SER A 146 -4.36 15.94 -6.01
N SER A 147 -3.94 16.03 -7.26
CA SER A 147 -3.70 17.31 -7.94
C SER A 147 -4.83 17.71 -8.90
N ARG A 148 -5.91 16.92 -8.96
CA ARG A 148 -7.01 17.11 -9.92
C ARG A 148 -7.98 18.20 -9.44
N ALA A 149 -8.30 19.16 -10.31
CA ALA A 149 -9.29 20.20 -10.02
C ALA A 149 -10.69 19.60 -9.84
N ALA A 150 -11.03 18.55 -10.57
CA ALA A 150 -12.32 17.85 -10.45
C ALA A 150 -12.50 17.24 -9.05
N ASP A 151 -11.46 16.62 -8.49
CA ASP A 151 -11.52 16.05 -7.14
C ASP A 151 -11.72 17.16 -6.09
N ALA A 152 -11.04 18.30 -6.24
CA ALA A 152 -11.22 19.45 -5.35
C ALA A 152 -12.66 20.00 -5.40
N ALA A 153 -13.29 19.99 -6.57
CA ALA A 153 -14.65 20.47 -6.76
C ALA A 153 -15.71 19.64 -6.00
N HIS A 154 -15.45 18.35 -5.73
CA HIS A 154 -16.36 17.51 -4.93
C HIS A 154 -16.45 17.98 -3.45
N PHE A 155 -15.43 18.66 -2.95
CA PHE A 155 -15.39 19.12 -1.57
C PHE A 155 -15.70 20.61 -1.38
N GLY A 156 -15.46 21.43 -2.41
CA GLY A 156 -15.76 22.86 -2.38
C GLY A 156 -14.94 23.68 -1.37
N ARG A 157 -13.86 23.13 -0.82
CA ARG A 157 -13.06 23.79 0.25
C ARG A 157 -11.81 24.45 -0.25
N ARG A 158 -11.23 23.98 -1.35
CA ARG A 158 -10.07 24.58 -1.99
C ARG A 158 -10.26 24.67 -3.48
N THR A 159 -9.71 25.72 -4.07
CA THR A 159 -9.63 25.84 -5.51
C THR A 159 -8.29 25.29 -5.98
N THR A 160 -8.34 24.25 -6.78
CA THR A 160 -7.16 23.67 -7.41
C THR A 160 -7.17 24.07 -8.88
N PRO A 161 -6.13 24.73 -9.40
CA PRO A 161 -6.06 25.07 -10.82
C PRO A 161 -6.10 23.79 -11.66
N GLN A 162 -6.88 23.80 -12.72
CA GLN A 162 -6.88 22.71 -13.68
C GLN A 162 -5.55 22.70 -14.42
N LEU A 163 -4.90 21.54 -14.50
CA LEU A 163 -3.70 21.36 -15.30
C LEU A 163 -4.09 21.33 -16.78
N THR A 164 -3.37 22.09 -17.59
CA THR A 164 -3.44 22.03 -19.05
C THR A 164 -2.38 21.08 -19.59
N ASP A 165 -2.47 20.71 -20.85
CA ASP A 165 -1.43 19.90 -21.52
C ASP A 165 -0.06 20.61 -21.49
N GLU A 166 -0.04 21.96 -21.52
CA GLU A 166 1.17 22.77 -21.38
C GLU A 166 1.75 22.70 -19.95
N ASP A 167 0.89 22.79 -18.92
CA ASP A 167 1.32 22.65 -17.52
C ASP A 167 1.95 21.28 -17.25
N VAL A 168 1.46 20.22 -17.87
CA VAL A 168 1.99 18.85 -17.70
C VAL A 168 3.41 18.73 -18.28
N THR A 169 3.76 19.56 -19.27
CA THR A 169 5.12 19.60 -19.86
C THR A 169 6.09 20.47 -19.06
N ASP A 170 5.61 21.38 -18.19
CA ASP A 170 6.43 22.19 -17.29
C ASP A 170 6.83 21.39 -16.04
N SER A 171 7.97 20.74 -16.13
CA SER A 171 8.49 19.85 -15.06
C SER A 171 8.74 20.60 -13.73
N GLU A 172 9.12 21.88 -13.75
CA GLU A 172 9.41 22.64 -12.53
C GLU A 172 8.12 23.02 -11.80
N ARG A 173 7.10 23.46 -12.54
CA ARG A 173 5.79 23.81 -12.01
C ARG A 173 5.08 22.59 -11.40
N ILE A 174 5.11 21.45 -12.10
CA ILE A 174 4.59 20.19 -11.57
C ILE A 174 5.34 19.77 -10.31
N ALA A 175 6.68 19.82 -10.32
CA ALA A 175 7.49 19.45 -9.16
C ALA A 175 7.20 20.35 -7.94
N ALA A 176 7.04 21.66 -8.13
CA ALA A 176 6.66 22.58 -7.06
C ALA A 176 5.31 22.21 -6.45
N ARG A 177 4.29 21.98 -7.30
CA ARG A 177 2.95 21.58 -6.85
C ARG A 177 2.95 20.25 -6.11
N LEU A 178 3.71 19.27 -6.60
CA LEU A 178 3.85 17.98 -5.93
C LEU A 178 4.54 18.13 -4.56
N ARG A 179 5.58 18.97 -4.45
CA ARG A 179 6.22 19.24 -3.15
C ARG A 179 5.22 19.78 -2.12
N ASP A 180 4.37 20.73 -2.50
CA ASP A 180 3.36 21.28 -1.58
C ASP A 180 2.37 20.21 -1.12
N LEU A 181 1.85 19.39 -2.06
CA LEU A 181 0.91 18.33 -1.76
C LEU A 181 1.52 17.22 -0.88
N PHE A 182 2.77 16.84 -1.12
CA PHE A 182 3.47 15.86 -0.28
C PHE A 182 3.86 16.41 1.09
N THR A 183 4.14 17.70 1.21
CA THR A 183 4.34 18.37 2.50
C THR A 183 3.06 18.32 3.34
N GLU A 184 1.92 18.67 2.74
CA GLU A 184 0.62 18.53 3.41
C GLU A 184 0.31 17.08 3.77
N ALA A 185 0.57 16.12 2.87
CA ALA A 185 0.38 14.69 3.15
C ALA A 185 1.23 14.21 4.32
N ALA A 186 2.47 14.69 4.47
CA ALA A 186 3.31 14.36 5.61
C ALA A 186 2.74 14.93 6.93
N GLU A 187 2.19 16.15 6.92
CA GLU A 187 1.49 16.73 8.06
C GLU A 187 0.25 15.88 8.44
N VAL A 188 -0.52 15.40 7.45
CA VAL A 188 -1.68 14.53 7.67
C VAL A 188 -1.27 13.22 8.35
N VAL A 189 -0.21 12.56 7.86
CA VAL A 189 0.29 11.33 8.47
C VAL A 189 0.81 11.56 9.88
N GLU A 190 1.54 12.65 10.12
CA GLU A 190 2.03 12.98 11.46
C GLU A 190 0.87 13.29 12.44
N ALA A 191 -0.14 14.03 12.00
CA ALA A 191 -1.34 14.28 12.82
C ALA A 191 -2.08 12.97 13.14
N ALA A 192 -2.23 12.06 12.16
CA ALA A 192 -2.83 10.75 12.37
C ALA A 192 -2.03 9.91 13.39
N ARG A 193 -0.69 9.85 13.24
CA ARG A 193 0.18 9.14 14.18
C ARG A 193 0.08 9.69 15.60
N ARG A 194 -0.01 11.03 15.75
CA ARG A 194 -0.25 11.65 17.06
C ARG A 194 -1.62 11.30 17.64
N LEU A 195 -2.65 11.29 16.82
CA LEU A 195 -4.00 10.90 17.23
C LEU A 195 -4.04 9.43 17.68
N TRP A 196 -3.37 8.51 16.99
CA TRP A 196 -3.29 7.12 17.41
C TRP A 196 -2.57 6.92 18.73
N ASP A 197 -1.58 7.74 19.04
CA ASP A 197 -0.88 7.70 20.32
C ASP A 197 -1.58 8.51 21.43
N SER A 198 -2.64 9.30 21.12
CA SER A 198 -3.28 10.21 22.09
C SER A 198 -3.96 9.53 23.27
N TRP A 199 -4.12 8.22 23.21
CA TRP A 199 -4.49 7.35 24.34
C TRP A 199 -3.28 6.48 24.69
N GLU A 200 -2.87 6.43 25.97
CA GLU A 200 -1.88 5.45 26.41
C GLU A 200 -2.48 4.04 26.40
N ASP A 201 -1.63 3.01 26.37
CA ASP A 201 -2.09 1.61 26.25
C ASP A 201 -3.02 1.16 27.38
N ASP A 202 -2.88 1.73 28.57
CA ASP A 202 -3.66 1.43 29.76
C ASP A 202 -4.62 2.59 30.19
N ALA A 203 -4.92 3.49 29.26
CA ALA A 203 -5.87 4.57 29.50
C ALA A 203 -7.31 4.07 29.76
N GLU A 204 -7.69 2.92 29.19
CA GLU A 204 -8.99 2.28 29.44
C GLU A 204 -8.91 1.37 30.66
N ILE A 205 -9.56 1.76 31.76
CA ILE A 205 -9.60 1.02 33.04
C ILE A 205 -10.73 -0.02 33.04
N ARG A 206 -11.95 0.39 32.65
CA ARG A 206 -13.17 -0.44 32.59
C ARG A 206 -13.48 -1.14 33.92
N ASP A 207 -13.24 -0.45 35.04
CA ASP A 207 -13.46 -0.97 36.40
C ASP A 207 -14.87 -0.61 36.89
N ALA A 208 -15.81 -1.53 36.71
CA ALA A 208 -17.19 -1.36 37.15
C ALA A 208 -17.35 -1.16 38.69
N PRO A 209 -16.60 -1.89 39.57
CA PRO A 209 -16.68 -1.69 41.00
C PRO A 209 -16.37 -0.27 41.47
N THR A 210 -15.38 0.41 40.87
CA THR A 210 -15.01 1.78 41.20
C THR A 210 -15.71 2.83 40.34
N GLY A 211 -16.47 2.42 39.31
CA GLY A 211 -17.13 3.30 38.36
C GLY A 211 -16.16 4.06 37.45
N ARG A 212 -14.93 3.59 37.31
CA ARG A 212 -13.90 4.21 36.47
C ARG A 212 -13.82 3.49 35.12
N PHE A 213 -14.17 4.20 34.02
CA PHE A 213 -14.04 3.69 32.68
C PHE A 213 -12.67 4.00 32.04
N ILE A 214 -12.18 5.24 32.27
CA ILE A 214 -10.88 5.69 31.73
C ILE A 214 -10.01 6.31 32.81
N ASP A 215 -8.71 6.33 32.59
CA ASP A 215 -7.79 7.24 33.24
C ASP A 215 -7.64 8.52 32.41
N ARG A 216 -8.30 9.60 32.83
CA ARG A 216 -8.35 10.84 32.06
C ARG A 216 -6.97 11.48 31.84
N VAL A 217 -6.01 11.25 32.76
CA VAL A 217 -4.66 11.82 32.63
C VAL A 217 -3.84 11.12 31.55
N LYS A 218 -4.25 9.91 31.11
CA LYS A 218 -3.64 9.13 30.05
C LYS A 218 -4.28 9.36 28.67
N VAL A 219 -5.10 10.38 28.52
CA VAL A 219 -5.74 10.80 27.27
C VAL A 219 -5.32 12.23 26.96
N HIS A 220 -4.50 12.40 25.94
CA HIS A 220 -3.75 13.61 25.64
C HIS A 220 -4.31 14.38 24.46
N HIS A 221 -4.38 15.71 24.57
CA HIS A 221 -4.51 16.55 23.38
C HIS A 221 -3.20 16.51 22.59
N ILE A 222 -3.30 16.42 21.25
CA ILE A 222 -2.12 16.39 20.41
C ILE A 222 -1.64 17.80 20.03
N ASP A 223 -2.54 18.77 20.09
CA ASP A 223 -2.32 20.19 19.79
C ASP A 223 -1.42 20.38 18.55
N PHE A 224 -1.70 19.61 17.50
CA PHE A 224 -0.93 19.64 16.27
C PHE A 224 -1.14 20.98 15.56
N GLN A 225 -0.04 21.64 15.20
CA GLN A 225 0.01 22.86 14.41
C GLN A 225 0.88 22.58 13.19
N GLY A 226 0.28 22.45 12.02
CA GLY A 226 0.97 22.32 10.73
C GLY A 226 0.92 23.64 9.95
N THR A 227 1.49 23.63 8.76
CA THR A 227 1.41 24.74 7.83
C THR A 227 0.02 24.85 7.20
N ASN A 228 -0.62 23.70 6.95
CA ASN A 228 -1.86 23.62 6.18
C ASN A 228 -3.12 23.53 7.08
N PHE A 229 -3.00 22.99 8.28
CA PHE A 229 -4.12 22.76 9.20
C PHE A 229 -3.63 22.58 10.64
N SER A 230 -4.59 22.56 11.58
CA SER A 230 -4.34 22.22 12.97
C SER A 230 -5.35 21.20 13.49
N VAL A 231 -4.93 20.33 14.42
CA VAL A 231 -5.77 19.31 15.04
C VAL A 231 -5.53 19.31 16.55
N LYS A 232 -6.59 19.55 17.33
CA LYS A 232 -6.46 19.58 18.80
C LYS A 232 -6.38 18.17 19.40
N GLY A 233 -7.17 17.22 18.92
CA GLY A 233 -7.33 15.93 19.56
C GLY A 233 -8.00 16.01 20.95
N PRO A 234 -7.99 14.94 21.75
CA PRO A 234 -7.49 13.60 21.42
C PRO A 234 -8.33 12.88 20.35
N SER A 235 -7.88 11.71 19.91
CA SER A 235 -8.73 10.79 19.15
C SER A 235 -9.94 10.38 19.97
N ILE A 236 -11.05 10.05 19.30
CA ILE A 236 -12.20 9.39 19.93
C ILE A 236 -12.05 7.86 19.97
N THR A 237 -11.16 7.32 19.14
CA THR A 237 -10.83 5.90 19.12
C THR A 237 -9.60 5.68 19.99
N PRO A 238 -9.62 4.75 20.95
CA PRO A 238 -8.45 4.38 21.73
C PRO A 238 -7.28 3.92 20.85
N ARG A 239 -6.11 3.78 21.45
CA ARG A 239 -4.88 3.39 20.77
C ARG A 239 -5.09 2.09 20.00
N PRO A 240 -4.74 2.04 18.68
CA PRO A 240 -4.92 0.85 17.87
C PRO A 240 -4.12 -0.35 18.40
N PRO A 241 -4.56 -1.61 18.14
CA PRO A 241 -3.86 -2.82 18.56
C PRO A 241 -2.39 -2.88 18.16
N GLN A 242 -2.05 -2.39 16.96
CA GLN A 242 -0.65 -2.28 16.50
C GLN A 242 0.12 -1.10 17.10
N GLY A 243 -0.48 -0.31 17.99
CA GLY A 243 0.01 1.00 18.42
C GLY A 243 -0.20 2.04 17.34
N GLN A 244 0.39 1.85 16.19
CA GLN A 244 0.17 2.64 14.97
C GLN A 244 -0.06 1.70 13.79
N PRO A 245 -1.21 1.78 13.11
CA PRO A 245 -1.44 1.08 11.84
C PRO A 245 -0.31 1.35 10.84
N LEU A 246 0.00 0.35 10.02
CA LEU A 246 1.06 0.44 9.02
C LEU A 246 0.73 1.53 7.99
N VAL A 247 1.70 2.36 7.64
CA VAL A 247 1.59 3.36 6.57
C VAL A 247 2.42 2.91 5.38
N ALA A 248 1.79 2.81 4.20
CA ALA A 248 2.44 2.47 2.94
C ALA A 248 2.34 3.63 1.94
N SER A 249 3.33 3.81 1.09
CA SER A 249 3.32 4.82 0.03
C SER A 249 3.82 4.26 -1.30
N LEU A 250 3.42 4.87 -2.40
CA LEU A 250 3.96 4.62 -3.73
C LEU A 250 4.85 5.80 -4.12
N ALA A 251 6.05 5.52 -4.61
CA ALA A 251 7.04 6.55 -4.90
C ALA A 251 7.86 6.22 -6.15
N HIS A 252 8.04 7.24 -7.02
CA HIS A 252 8.83 7.11 -8.26
C HIS A 252 9.71 8.34 -8.54
N ALA A 253 9.89 9.24 -7.57
CA ALA A 253 10.75 10.41 -7.69
C ALA A 253 11.22 10.87 -6.32
N SER A 254 12.16 11.84 -6.26
CA SER A 254 12.78 12.30 -5.01
C SER A 254 11.77 12.78 -3.96
N THR A 255 10.80 13.62 -4.34
CA THR A 255 9.79 14.13 -3.38
C THR A 255 8.92 13.02 -2.77
N PRO A 256 8.34 12.07 -3.53
CA PRO A 256 7.69 10.89 -2.95
C PRO A 256 8.62 10.00 -2.12
N TYR A 257 9.92 9.87 -2.45
CA TYR A 257 10.87 9.12 -1.61
C TYR A 257 11.11 9.81 -0.27
N GLU A 258 11.22 11.15 -0.24
CA GLU A 258 11.31 11.91 1.00
C GLU A 258 10.04 11.76 1.85
N PHE A 259 8.87 11.85 1.22
CA PHE A 259 7.60 11.56 1.90
C PHE A 259 7.58 10.14 2.49
N ALA A 260 7.99 9.13 1.74
CA ALA A 260 8.07 7.76 2.23
C ALA A 260 9.03 7.62 3.42
N ALA A 261 10.22 8.24 3.34
CA ALA A 261 11.20 8.24 4.40
C ALA A 261 10.70 8.92 5.68
N LEU A 262 9.94 10.01 5.57
CA LEU A 262 9.34 10.72 6.71
C LEU A 262 8.17 9.96 7.32
N SER A 263 7.29 9.40 6.48
CA SER A 263 5.92 9.07 6.86
C SER A 263 5.60 7.59 6.83
N SER A 264 6.30 6.76 6.03
CA SER A 264 5.85 5.40 5.73
C SER A 264 6.62 4.32 6.50
N ASP A 265 6.02 3.15 6.64
CA ASP A 265 6.63 1.92 7.12
C ASP A 265 7.00 1.00 5.93
N VAL A 266 6.27 1.15 4.81
CA VAL A 266 6.52 0.46 3.53
C VAL A 266 6.52 1.49 2.40
N VAL A 267 7.51 1.40 1.51
CA VAL A 267 7.51 2.15 0.25
C VAL A 267 7.43 1.18 -0.93
N HIS A 268 6.47 1.42 -1.82
CA HIS A 268 6.38 0.75 -3.11
C HIS A 268 7.12 1.56 -4.15
N ILE A 269 8.01 0.90 -4.89
CA ILE A 269 8.81 1.48 -5.98
C ILE A 269 8.51 0.78 -7.29
N THR A 270 8.80 1.42 -8.41
CA THR A 270 8.45 0.93 -9.76
C THR A 270 9.71 0.78 -10.65
N PRO A 271 10.62 -0.15 -10.34
CA PRO A 271 11.73 -0.46 -11.23
C PRO A 271 11.26 -1.24 -12.47
N HIS A 272 12.03 -1.14 -13.57
CA HIS A 272 11.78 -1.91 -14.78
C HIS A 272 12.81 -3.03 -15.02
N ASP A 273 13.89 -3.02 -14.27
CA ASP A 273 14.93 -4.03 -14.33
C ASP A 273 15.77 -4.05 -13.05
N ARG A 274 16.66 -5.02 -12.90
CA ARG A 274 17.53 -5.14 -11.73
C ARG A 274 18.47 -3.93 -11.51
N PRO A 275 19.14 -3.35 -12.54
CA PRO A 275 19.86 -2.09 -12.39
C PRO A 275 18.98 -0.93 -11.89
N GLY A 276 17.75 -0.86 -12.38
CA GLY A 276 16.72 0.08 -11.92
C GLY A 276 16.40 -0.10 -10.43
N VAL A 277 16.27 -1.33 -9.95
CA VAL A 277 16.11 -1.62 -8.51
C VAL A 277 17.26 -1.01 -7.71
N ALA A 278 18.50 -1.30 -8.05
CA ALA A 278 19.66 -0.79 -7.32
C ALA A 278 19.74 0.75 -7.33
N LYS A 279 19.42 1.36 -8.48
CA LYS A 279 19.37 2.82 -8.62
C LYS A 279 18.30 3.45 -7.73
N ILE A 280 17.11 2.89 -7.70
CA ILE A 280 16.00 3.42 -6.90
C ILE A 280 16.25 3.20 -5.41
N LEU A 281 16.80 2.05 -5.00
CA LEU A 281 17.19 1.82 -3.61
C LEU A 281 18.17 2.88 -3.11
N ALA A 282 19.20 3.21 -3.91
CA ALA A 282 20.14 4.29 -3.56
C ALA A 282 19.41 5.65 -3.38
N GLN A 283 18.41 5.97 -4.19
CA GLN A 283 17.61 7.19 -4.05
C GLN A 283 16.73 7.19 -2.78
N VAL A 284 16.18 6.03 -2.42
CA VAL A 284 15.44 5.85 -1.16
C VAL A 284 16.37 6.03 0.04
N ASP A 285 17.58 5.45 0.00
CA ASP A 285 18.60 5.61 1.05
C ASP A 285 19.02 7.07 1.20
N GLU A 286 19.24 7.79 0.09
CA GLU A 286 19.51 9.23 0.12
C GLU A 286 18.37 10.02 0.77
N ALA A 287 17.12 9.66 0.50
CA ALA A 287 15.96 10.28 1.14
C ALA A 287 15.90 9.98 2.65
N VAL A 288 16.20 8.75 3.06
CA VAL A 288 16.30 8.34 4.47
C VAL A 288 17.36 9.19 5.20
N VAL A 289 18.55 9.33 4.62
CA VAL A 289 19.62 10.17 5.19
C VAL A 289 19.19 11.63 5.28
N ARG A 290 18.61 12.17 4.21
CA ARG A 290 18.19 13.58 4.12
C ARG A 290 17.11 13.94 5.12
N THR A 291 16.20 13.01 5.40
CA THR A 291 15.10 13.20 6.36
C THR A 291 15.51 12.90 7.81
N GLY A 292 16.71 12.38 8.04
CA GLY A 292 17.20 12.02 9.38
C GLY A 292 16.44 10.85 10.01
N ARG A 293 15.87 9.94 9.19
CA ARG A 293 15.15 8.79 9.71
C ARG A 293 16.10 7.82 10.38
N ASP A 294 15.85 7.47 11.63
CA ASP A 294 16.52 6.34 12.30
C ASP A 294 15.84 5.03 11.87
N VAL A 295 16.52 4.29 10.99
CA VAL A 295 16.03 3.01 10.47
C VAL A 295 16.12 1.87 11.48
N THR A 296 16.86 2.03 12.58
CA THR A 296 16.93 1.03 13.64
C THR A 296 15.67 1.06 14.51
N GLU A 297 15.13 2.24 14.77
CA GLU A 297 13.89 2.44 15.50
C GLU A 297 12.65 2.36 14.58
N ARG A 298 12.78 2.88 13.37
CA ARG A 298 11.70 2.96 12.38
C ARG A 298 12.15 2.38 11.03
N PRO A 299 12.23 1.05 10.89
CA PRO A 299 12.60 0.44 9.61
C PRO A 299 11.67 0.89 8.47
N LEU A 300 12.22 1.06 7.27
CA LEU A 300 11.47 1.29 6.04
C LEU A 300 11.62 0.07 5.15
N ARG A 301 10.51 -0.63 4.88
CA ARG A 301 10.51 -1.78 3.97
C ARG A 301 10.31 -1.29 2.55
N THR A 302 11.13 -1.77 1.63
CA THR A 302 11.06 -1.40 0.20
C THR A 302 10.53 -2.57 -0.62
N PHE A 303 9.36 -2.37 -1.24
CA PHE A 303 8.71 -3.34 -2.11
C PHE A 303 8.73 -2.85 -3.56
N ALA A 304 9.04 -3.73 -4.51
CA ALA A 304 8.85 -3.41 -5.92
C ALA A 304 7.43 -3.77 -6.38
N ASP A 305 6.82 -2.88 -7.14
CA ASP A 305 5.57 -3.15 -7.84
C ASP A 305 5.86 -3.84 -9.18
N LEU A 306 5.02 -4.80 -9.54
CA LEU A 306 5.01 -5.49 -10.82
C LEU A 306 3.57 -5.69 -11.28
N LEU A 307 3.26 -5.32 -12.51
CA LEU A 307 2.00 -5.72 -13.14
C LEU A 307 2.20 -7.09 -13.78
N VAL A 308 1.35 -8.07 -13.45
CA VAL A 308 1.59 -9.47 -13.83
C VAL A 308 0.43 -10.07 -14.61
N LEU A 309 0.79 -10.76 -15.70
CA LEU A 309 -0.05 -11.71 -16.43
C LEU A 309 0.61 -13.08 -16.33
N LEU A 310 -0.07 -14.05 -15.74
CA LEU A 310 0.48 -15.37 -15.44
C LEU A 310 -0.38 -16.48 -16.04
N ASP A 311 0.25 -17.41 -16.70
CA ASP A 311 -0.36 -18.64 -17.20
C ASP A 311 0.61 -19.82 -17.02
N ASP A 312 0.10 -21.04 -16.93
CA ASP A 312 0.92 -22.24 -16.69
C ASP A 312 1.82 -22.60 -17.88
N GLU A 313 1.37 -22.28 -19.11
CA GLU A 313 2.11 -22.60 -20.32
C GLU A 313 2.96 -21.41 -20.81
N PRO A 314 4.23 -21.65 -21.18
CA PRO A 314 5.08 -20.62 -21.74
C PRO A 314 4.43 -19.90 -22.94
N GLY A 315 4.47 -18.57 -22.92
CA GLY A 315 3.91 -17.72 -23.96
C GLY A 315 2.38 -17.57 -23.94
N ALA A 316 1.63 -18.29 -23.11
CA ALA A 316 0.18 -18.14 -23.00
C ALA A 316 -0.20 -16.77 -22.43
N ALA A 317 0.47 -16.30 -21.37
CA ALA A 317 0.27 -14.98 -20.79
C ALA A 317 0.52 -13.85 -21.81
N ALA A 318 1.56 -13.96 -22.65
CA ALA A 318 1.84 -12.98 -23.69
C ALA A 318 0.73 -12.96 -24.77
N ARG A 319 0.23 -14.13 -25.18
CA ARG A 319 -0.92 -14.21 -26.11
C ARG A 319 -2.19 -13.61 -25.48
N ARG A 320 -2.42 -13.84 -24.19
CA ARG A 320 -3.56 -13.25 -23.45
C ARG A 320 -3.43 -11.73 -23.37
N LYS A 321 -2.23 -11.20 -23.06
CA LYS A 321 -1.97 -9.74 -23.11
C LYS A 321 -2.31 -9.16 -24.48
N ALA A 322 -1.78 -9.75 -25.57
CA ALA A 322 -2.03 -9.26 -26.91
C ALA A 322 -3.53 -9.22 -27.26
N ARG A 323 -4.30 -10.25 -26.88
CA ARG A 323 -5.77 -10.27 -27.05
C ARG A 323 -6.48 -9.18 -26.25
N LEU A 324 -6.02 -8.93 -25.02
CA LEU A 324 -6.59 -7.88 -24.16
C LEU A 324 -6.23 -6.49 -24.69
N ASP A 325 -5.01 -6.28 -25.17
CA ASP A 325 -4.57 -5.03 -25.82
C ASP A 325 -5.42 -4.73 -27.06
N GLU A 326 -5.65 -5.74 -27.90
CA GLU A 326 -6.56 -5.62 -29.05
C GLU A 326 -7.98 -5.23 -28.63
N ALA A 327 -8.50 -5.88 -27.58
CA ALA A 327 -9.82 -5.58 -27.05
C ALA A 327 -9.89 -4.17 -26.43
N ALA A 328 -8.83 -3.66 -25.86
CA ALA A 328 -8.74 -2.29 -25.31
C ALA A 328 -8.49 -1.23 -26.39
N GLY A 329 -8.06 -1.64 -27.59
CA GLY A 329 -7.67 -0.75 -28.67
C GLY A 329 -6.35 0.00 -28.45
N THR A 330 -5.58 -0.40 -27.43
CA THR A 330 -4.28 0.17 -27.10
C THR A 330 -3.45 -0.82 -26.30
N GLU A 331 -2.14 -0.76 -26.44
CA GLU A 331 -1.24 -1.57 -25.64
C GLU A 331 -1.31 -1.14 -24.16
N LEU A 332 -1.28 -2.13 -23.25
CA LEU A 332 -1.20 -1.90 -21.83
C LEU A 332 0.07 -1.14 -21.46
N ALA A 333 -0.08 0.01 -20.82
CA ALA A 333 1.01 0.80 -20.26
C ALA A 333 0.93 0.81 -18.73
N SER A 334 2.08 0.82 -18.07
CA SER A 334 2.18 0.87 -16.61
C SER A 334 3.41 1.66 -16.19
N ASP A 335 3.34 2.27 -15.00
CA ASP A 335 4.48 2.86 -14.30
C ASP A 335 5.43 1.79 -13.72
N ALA A 336 4.94 0.56 -13.53
CA ALA A 336 5.70 -0.59 -13.09
C ALA A 336 6.00 -1.53 -14.28
N GLU A 337 7.02 -2.35 -14.16
CA GLU A 337 7.32 -3.40 -15.13
C GLU A 337 6.12 -4.32 -15.36
N ILE A 338 5.86 -4.66 -16.62
CA ILE A 338 4.80 -5.58 -17.02
C ILE A 338 5.40 -6.95 -17.30
N PHE A 339 5.17 -7.88 -16.38
CA PHE A 339 5.63 -9.25 -16.52
C PHE A 339 4.57 -10.13 -17.19
N THR A 340 4.98 -10.88 -18.20
CA THR A 340 4.16 -11.92 -18.85
C THR A 340 4.91 -13.24 -18.89
N GLY A 341 4.42 -14.27 -18.23
CA GLY A 341 5.12 -15.55 -18.18
C GLY A 341 4.44 -16.58 -17.29
N THR A 342 5.20 -17.58 -16.90
CA THR A 342 4.78 -18.60 -15.96
C THR A 342 5.08 -18.21 -14.51
N PRO A 343 4.42 -18.81 -13.52
CA PRO A 343 4.77 -18.63 -12.11
C PRO A 343 6.23 -18.93 -11.78
N ALA A 344 6.84 -19.92 -12.44
CA ALA A 344 8.25 -20.27 -12.23
C ALA A 344 9.21 -19.19 -12.76
N GLU A 345 8.95 -18.64 -13.95
CA GLU A 345 9.72 -17.54 -14.53
C GLU A 345 9.57 -16.26 -13.67
N LEU A 346 8.37 -15.98 -13.13
CA LEU A 346 8.18 -14.87 -12.20
C LEU A 346 9.00 -15.10 -10.93
N ALA A 347 9.01 -16.31 -10.37
CA ALA A 347 9.81 -16.61 -9.19
C ALA A 347 11.32 -16.36 -9.44
N ASP A 348 11.85 -16.67 -10.64
CA ASP A 348 13.22 -16.36 -11.00
C ASP A 348 13.48 -14.84 -11.00
N LEU A 349 12.59 -14.05 -11.60
CA LEU A 349 12.69 -12.59 -11.63
C LEU A 349 12.64 -11.99 -10.21
N LEU A 350 11.69 -12.44 -9.38
CA LEU A 350 11.56 -11.92 -8.02
C LEU A 350 12.83 -12.20 -7.19
N LEU A 351 13.43 -13.37 -7.31
CA LEU A 351 14.65 -13.73 -6.60
C LEU A 351 15.86 -12.96 -7.09
N ASP A 352 15.96 -12.74 -8.41
CA ASP A 352 17.01 -11.91 -8.99
C ASP A 352 16.92 -10.46 -8.46
N TRP A 353 15.75 -9.84 -8.52
CA TRP A 353 15.56 -8.48 -8.03
C TRP A 353 15.71 -8.36 -6.52
N ARG A 354 15.25 -9.36 -5.75
CA ARG A 354 15.46 -9.40 -4.30
C ARG A 354 16.94 -9.37 -3.93
N SER A 355 17.79 -10.01 -4.73
CA SER A 355 19.24 -10.02 -4.49
C SER A 355 19.88 -8.63 -4.57
N ALA A 356 19.17 -7.62 -5.10
CA ALA A 356 19.60 -6.23 -5.11
C ALA A 356 19.21 -5.46 -3.82
N GLY A 357 18.48 -6.08 -2.86
CA GLY A 357 18.18 -5.51 -1.55
C GLY A 357 16.70 -5.21 -1.27
N LEU A 358 15.77 -5.70 -2.09
CA LEU A 358 14.33 -5.55 -1.84
C LEU A 358 13.86 -6.43 -0.67
N ASP A 359 12.95 -5.90 0.16
CA ASP A 359 12.28 -6.66 1.20
C ASP A 359 11.14 -7.52 0.64
N GLY A 360 10.46 -7.04 -0.40
CA GLY A 360 9.31 -7.73 -0.97
C GLY A 360 8.79 -7.16 -2.28
N PHE A 361 7.62 -7.66 -2.68
CA PHE A 361 6.96 -7.26 -3.92
C PHE A 361 5.47 -7.02 -3.68
N ARG A 362 4.90 -6.03 -4.38
CA ARG A 362 3.46 -5.85 -4.51
C ARG A 362 3.07 -6.14 -5.96
N LEU A 363 2.38 -7.25 -6.16
CA LEU A 363 1.95 -7.67 -7.48
C LEU A 363 0.61 -7.01 -7.84
N ARG A 364 0.49 -6.53 -9.06
CA ARG A 364 -0.73 -5.95 -9.64
C ARG A 364 -1.29 -6.94 -10.66
N PRO A 365 -2.30 -7.78 -10.30
CA PRO A 365 -2.92 -8.71 -11.24
C PRO A 365 -3.52 -7.98 -12.43
N ALA A 366 -3.13 -8.31 -13.65
CA ALA A 366 -3.70 -7.68 -14.83
C ALA A 366 -5.18 -8.03 -14.99
N THR A 367 -5.56 -9.26 -14.60
CA THR A 367 -6.96 -9.73 -14.62
C THR A 367 -7.31 -10.44 -13.31
N LEU A 368 -8.52 -10.18 -12.81
CA LEU A 368 -9.07 -10.81 -11.61
C LEU A 368 -10.28 -11.69 -11.99
N PRO A 369 -10.40 -12.88 -11.39
CA PRO A 369 -9.52 -13.48 -10.37
C PRO A 369 -8.33 -14.27 -10.94
N HIS A 370 -8.15 -14.36 -12.26
CA HIS A 370 -7.22 -15.28 -12.94
C HIS A 370 -5.77 -15.12 -12.43
N ASP A 371 -5.18 -13.91 -12.59
CA ASP A 371 -3.78 -13.71 -12.20
C ASP A 371 -3.57 -13.78 -10.68
N LEU A 372 -4.56 -13.40 -9.87
CA LEU A 372 -4.50 -13.62 -8.42
C LEU A 372 -4.44 -15.11 -8.08
N THR A 373 -5.24 -15.93 -8.76
CA THR A 373 -5.22 -17.38 -8.59
C THR A 373 -3.88 -17.98 -9.03
N ALA A 374 -3.30 -17.50 -10.13
CA ALA A 374 -1.99 -17.93 -10.59
C ALA A 374 -0.86 -17.52 -9.60
N ILE A 375 -0.99 -16.37 -8.95
CA ILE A 375 -0.08 -15.97 -7.86
C ILE A 375 -0.20 -16.94 -6.69
N THR A 376 -1.41 -17.18 -6.18
CA THR A 376 -1.61 -17.93 -4.93
C THR A 376 -1.42 -19.43 -5.10
N ARG A 377 -1.75 -19.99 -6.27
CA ARG A 377 -1.70 -21.43 -6.54
C ARG A 377 -0.54 -21.87 -7.43
N GLY A 378 0.13 -20.94 -8.10
CA GLY A 378 1.30 -21.20 -8.94
C GLY A 378 2.58 -20.64 -8.33
N LEU A 379 2.68 -19.29 -8.20
CA LEU A 379 3.88 -18.61 -7.72
C LEU A 379 4.20 -18.96 -6.26
N VAL A 380 3.21 -18.90 -5.36
CA VAL A 380 3.44 -19.16 -3.92
C VAL A 380 3.96 -20.58 -3.69
N PRO A 381 3.36 -21.65 -4.23
CA PRO A 381 3.92 -22.99 -4.11
C PRO A 381 5.34 -23.13 -4.66
N GLU A 382 5.64 -22.45 -5.76
CA GLU A 382 6.99 -22.44 -6.35
C GLU A 382 8.01 -21.79 -5.42
N LEU A 383 7.70 -20.61 -4.84
CA LEU A 383 8.55 -19.95 -3.86
C LEU A 383 8.72 -20.77 -2.57
N GLN A 384 7.67 -21.48 -2.15
CA GLN A 384 7.70 -22.41 -1.02
C GLN A 384 8.58 -23.63 -1.31
N ARG A 385 8.54 -24.16 -2.54
CA ARG A 385 9.40 -25.25 -3.00
C ARG A 385 10.88 -24.83 -2.99
N ARG A 386 11.17 -23.57 -3.35
CA ARG A 386 12.50 -22.97 -3.28
C ARG A 386 12.95 -22.62 -1.85
N GLY A 387 12.07 -22.73 -0.87
CA GLY A 387 12.38 -22.47 0.55
C GLY A 387 12.49 -20.99 0.93
N VAL A 388 11.95 -20.08 0.09
CA VAL A 388 12.09 -18.62 0.27
C VAL A 388 10.80 -17.93 0.72
N PHE A 389 9.68 -18.64 0.78
CA PHE A 389 8.40 -18.11 1.20
C PHE A 389 7.79 -18.94 2.34
N ARG A 390 7.01 -18.26 3.19
CA ARG A 390 6.37 -18.87 4.37
C ARG A 390 5.41 -19.99 4.00
N ARG A 391 5.23 -20.95 4.92
CA ARG A 391 4.25 -22.02 4.83
C ARG A 391 3.06 -21.85 5.78
N ARG A 392 3.10 -20.84 6.64
CA ARG A 392 2.05 -20.41 7.56
C ARG A 392 2.30 -18.96 7.97
N TYR A 393 1.28 -18.28 8.43
CA TYR A 393 1.44 -17.02 9.11
C TYR A 393 2.12 -17.22 10.47
N GLU A 394 3.07 -16.35 10.81
CA GLU A 394 3.87 -16.43 12.05
C GLU A 394 3.49 -15.33 13.05
N SER A 395 2.71 -14.34 12.59
CA SER A 395 2.20 -13.24 13.41
C SER A 395 0.70 -13.10 13.24
N THR A 396 0.06 -12.37 14.15
CA THR A 396 -1.36 -12.02 14.11
C THR A 396 -1.60 -10.56 13.71
N THR A 397 -0.53 -9.77 13.53
CA THR A 397 -0.62 -8.36 13.15
C THR A 397 0.12 -8.10 11.84
N LEU A 398 -0.31 -7.09 11.10
CA LEU A 398 0.35 -6.72 9.84
C LEU A 398 1.79 -6.27 10.06
N ARG A 399 2.05 -5.45 11.08
CA ARG A 399 3.42 -5.07 11.44
C ARG A 399 4.30 -6.28 11.73
N GLY A 400 3.75 -7.25 12.47
CA GLY A 400 4.47 -8.48 12.80
C GLY A 400 4.73 -9.38 11.58
N HIS A 401 3.85 -9.42 10.58
CA HIS A 401 4.11 -10.13 9.31
C HIS A 401 5.35 -9.59 8.60
N LEU A 402 5.56 -8.26 8.67
CA LEU A 402 6.68 -7.57 8.03
C LEU A 402 7.92 -7.44 8.92
N GLY A 403 7.92 -8.06 10.10
CA GLY A 403 9.03 -7.94 11.06
C GLY A 403 9.22 -6.52 11.58
N LEU A 404 8.16 -5.72 11.61
CA LEU A 404 8.17 -4.36 12.12
C LEU A 404 7.78 -4.34 13.60
N PRO A 405 8.46 -3.55 14.45
CA PRO A 405 8.10 -3.44 15.86
C PRO A 405 6.73 -2.76 16.04
N ARG A 406 6.05 -3.06 17.14
CA ARG A 406 4.94 -2.24 17.62
C ARG A 406 5.51 -0.93 18.16
N PRO A 407 5.18 0.24 17.60
CA PRO A 407 5.75 1.50 18.07
C PRO A 407 5.37 1.77 19.52
N THR A 408 6.33 2.27 20.30
CA THR A 408 6.06 2.78 21.65
C THR A 408 5.21 4.05 21.54
N SER A 409 4.26 4.23 22.47
CA SER A 409 3.51 5.49 22.54
C SER A 409 4.45 6.65 22.82
N ARG A 410 4.29 7.76 22.13
CA ARG A 410 5.07 8.98 22.39
C ARG A 410 4.80 9.61 23.78
N TYR A 411 3.74 9.16 24.44
CA TYR A 411 3.40 9.57 25.82
C TYR A 411 3.79 8.52 26.86
N ALA A 412 4.36 7.36 26.45
CA ALA A 412 4.86 6.41 27.40
C ALA A 412 6.01 7.06 28.19
N THR A 413 5.86 7.17 29.50
CA THR A 413 6.97 7.56 30.39
C THR A 413 8.05 6.49 30.30
N ALA A 414 9.29 6.90 30.11
CA ALA A 414 10.42 6.00 30.28
C ALA A 414 10.39 5.47 31.71
N GLY A 415 10.06 4.16 31.85
CA GLY A 415 10.00 3.48 33.16
C GLY A 415 11.40 3.26 33.74
#